data_ce0dc20ce7b7a970ba3e943ddead6c6f
#
_entry.id   ce0dc20ce7b7a970ba3e943ddead6c6f
#
_cell.length_a   1.000
_cell.length_b   1.000
_cell.length_c   1.000
_cell.angle_alpha   90.00
_cell.angle_beta   90.00
_cell.angle_gamma   90.00
#
_symmetry.space_group_name_H-M   'P 1'
#
loop_
_entity.id
_entity.type
_entity.pdbx_description
1 polymer ?
#
loop_
_entity_poly.entity_id
_entity_poly.type
_entity_poly.pdbx_seq_one_letter_code
_entity_poly.pdbx_strand_id
1 'polypeptide(L)'
;MYRDDPAETIRPVPQQRIIEKMNEYMSRRDYSGAQRHLLYWLEEAELGRDLRGQLMLRNELIGHYRKTGQKGPAMESAEKAIELLELLEMEDTISAGTTYVNIATVCNAFGKYDRSMEMFRKARAVYEESAYTEPQLLGGLYNNMALTCAALNRYEEALELYEKALHVMAEVPDGELEQAITCLNMANTVEAQLGMEEGEGRIRELVDRAEELLEAKSEELLGKNDALLADRPDDGPTAYFLSREVRSRLGYYAFVCEKCAPTFSYYGYFLAAERLKDRSDRLAGML
;
A
#
# COMPACT_ATOMS: atom_id res chain seq x y z
N MET A 1 -7.73 -36.16 43.04
CA MET A 1 -6.92 -34.93 43.10
C MET A 1 -6.54 -34.62 41.68
N TYR A 2 -7.46 -33.96 40.93
CA TYR A 2 -7.21 -33.48 39.59
C TYR A 2 -6.23 -32.29 39.73
N ARG A 3 -5.01 -32.45 39.21
CA ARG A 3 -4.15 -31.30 38.95
C ARG A 3 -4.82 -30.57 37.81
N ASP A 4 -5.32 -29.40 38.11
CA ASP A 4 -5.60 -28.38 37.10
C ASP A 4 -4.27 -28.11 36.39
N ASP A 5 -4.14 -28.64 35.18
CA ASP A 5 -3.12 -28.19 34.23
C ASP A 5 -3.39 -26.70 34.04
N PRO A 6 -2.43 -25.80 34.28
CA PRO A 6 -2.69 -24.38 34.09
C PRO A 6 -3.09 -24.21 32.63
N ALA A 7 -4.38 -23.94 32.41
CA ALA A 7 -4.93 -23.67 31.08
C ALA A 7 -3.92 -22.77 30.37
N GLU A 8 -3.39 -23.24 29.25
CA GLU A 8 -2.36 -22.57 28.47
C GLU A 8 -2.89 -21.20 28.04
N THR A 9 -2.64 -20.19 28.87
CA THR A 9 -3.13 -18.83 28.68
C THR A 9 -2.42 -18.25 27.49
N ILE A 10 -3.16 -17.95 26.41
CA ILE A 10 -2.66 -17.14 25.29
C ILE A 10 -2.19 -15.80 25.84
N ARG A 11 -0.97 -15.38 25.45
CA ARG A 11 -0.41 -14.08 25.80
C ARG A 11 -0.37 -13.21 24.55
N PRO A 12 -1.41 -12.36 24.32
CA PRO A 12 -1.49 -11.54 23.12
C PRO A 12 -0.40 -10.47 23.09
N VAL A 13 0.17 -10.25 21.91
CA VAL A 13 1.14 -9.17 21.69
C VAL A 13 0.43 -7.81 21.56
N PRO A 14 1.07 -6.67 21.95
CA PRO A 14 0.48 -5.34 21.89
C PRO A 14 0.51 -4.79 20.44
N GLN A 15 -0.37 -5.28 19.58
CA GLN A 15 -0.37 -5.04 18.13
C GLN A 15 -0.25 -3.55 17.75
N GLN A 16 -1.07 -2.68 18.33
CA GLN A 16 -1.04 -1.25 18.04
C GLN A 16 0.34 -0.62 18.32
N ARG A 17 0.93 -0.93 19.46
CA ARG A 17 2.26 -0.42 19.86
C ARG A 17 3.36 -0.94 18.93
N ILE A 18 3.23 -2.18 18.45
CA ILE A 18 4.18 -2.78 17.51
C ILE A 18 4.15 -2.02 16.18
N ILE A 19 2.95 -1.78 15.64
CA ILE A 19 2.77 -1.05 14.38
C ILE A 19 3.23 0.41 14.50
N GLU A 20 2.89 1.11 15.59
CA GLU A 20 3.36 2.47 15.84
C GLU A 20 4.89 2.55 15.83
N LYS A 21 5.55 1.60 16.50
CA LYS A 21 7.02 1.57 16.56
C LYS A 21 7.64 1.17 15.20
N MET A 22 7.03 0.25 14.48
CA MET A 22 7.44 -0.07 13.11
C MET A 22 7.38 1.17 12.21
N ASN A 23 6.29 1.95 12.27
CA ASN A 23 6.14 3.18 11.50
C ASN A 23 7.21 4.23 11.82
N GLU A 24 7.66 4.34 13.08
CA GLU A 24 8.79 5.19 13.45
C GLU A 24 10.12 4.76 12.80
N TYR A 25 10.38 3.44 12.71
CA TYR A 25 11.55 2.94 11.98
C TYR A 25 11.44 3.22 10.48
N MET A 26 10.26 2.99 9.90
CA MET A 26 10.01 3.19 8.48
C MET A 26 10.16 4.67 8.07
N SER A 27 9.65 5.62 8.87
CA SER A 27 9.79 7.06 8.61
C SER A 27 11.25 7.52 8.63
N ARG A 28 12.10 6.87 9.43
CA ARG A 28 13.54 7.11 9.48
C ARG A 28 14.35 6.31 8.47
N ARG A 29 13.69 5.52 7.61
CA ARG A 29 14.31 4.57 6.68
C ARG A 29 15.23 3.54 7.38
N ASP A 30 15.04 3.30 8.69
CA ASP A 30 15.75 2.25 9.44
C ASP A 30 15.08 0.88 9.22
N TYR A 31 15.27 0.34 8.02
CA TYR A 31 14.72 -0.96 7.65
C TYR A 31 15.26 -2.11 8.52
N SER A 32 16.53 -2.02 8.93
CA SER A 32 17.13 -3.03 9.81
C SER A 32 16.52 -3.00 11.21
N GLY A 33 16.24 -1.81 11.75
CA GLY A 33 15.54 -1.64 13.01
C GLY A 33 14.12 -2.18 12.95
N ALA A 34 13.38 -1.87 11.86
CA ALA A 34 12.03 -2.38 11.62
C ALA A 34 12.02 -3.92 11.58
N GLN A 35 12.95 -4.54 10.84
CA GLN A 35 13.04 -6.00 10.75
C GLN A 35 13.31 -6.66 12.11
N ARG A 36 14.29 -6.17 12.87
CA ARG A 36 14.59 -6.71 14.21
C ARG A 36 13.39 -6.58 15.15
N HIS A 37 12.69 -5.46 15.08
CA HIS A 37 11.49 -5.22 15.88
C HIS A 37 10.36 -6.20 15.55
N LEU A 38 10.05 -6.42 14.27
CA LEU A 38 9.03 -7.37 13.85
C LEU A 38 9.38 -8.81 14.21
N LEU A 39 10.65 -9.22 14.02
CA LEU A 39 11.10 -10.58 14.35
C LEU A 39 11.07 -10.85 15.86
N TYR A 40 11.48 -9.87 16.68
CA TYR A 40 11.37 -10.00 18.13
C TYR A 40 9.91 -10.23 18.58
N TRP A 41 8.97 -9.46 18.06
CA TRP A 41 7.57 -9.64 18.43
C TRP A 41 6.94 -10.90 17.84
N LEU A 42 7.44 -11.39 16.70
CA LEU A 42 7.01 -12.67 16.16
C LEU A 42 7.41 -13.82 17.09
N GLU A 43 8.64 -13.82 17.59
CA GLU A 43 9.09 -14.78 18.59
C GLU A 43 8.24 -14.71 19.88
N GLU A 44 7.95 -13.51 20.38
CA GLU A 44 7.06 -13.31 21.54
C GLU A 44 5.63 -13.83 21.28
N ALA A 45 5.10 -13.64 20.06
CA ALA A 45 3.78 -14.16 19.68
C ALA A 45 3.78 -15.71 19.60
N GLU A 46 4.87 -16.30 19.11
CA GLU A 46 5.04 -17.76 19.04
C GLU A 46 5.13 -18.35 20.47
N LEU A 47 5.96 -17.79 21.34
CA LEU A 47 6.07 -18.17 22.75
C LEU A 47 4.77 -17.97 23.53
N GLY A 48 4.01 -16.92 23.17
CA GLY A 48 2.70 -16.58 23.74
C GLY A 48 1.54 -17.37 23.15
N ARG A 49 1.76 -18.20 22.11
CA ARG A 49 0.71 -18.90 21.34
C ARG A 49 -0.37 -17.96 20.78
N ASP A 50 0.02 -16.73 20.47
CA ASP A 50 -0.87 -15.73 19.89
C ASP A 50 -0.89 -15.86 18.36
N LEU A 51 -1.73 -16.75 17.84
CA LEU A 51 -1.84 -17.02 16.40
C LEU A 51 -2.28 -15.78 15.61
N ARG A 52 -3.15 -14.94 16.18
CA ARG A 52 -3.58 -13.69 15.54
C ARG A 52 -2.46 -12.65 15.49
N GLY A 53 -1.66 -12.55 16.55
CA GLY A 53 -0.45 -11.74 16.58
C GLY A 53 0.59 -12.22 15.57
N GLN A 54 0.79 -13.54 15.46
CA GLN A 54 1.68 -14.12 14.45
C GLN A 54 1.21 -13.77 13.04
N LEU A 55 -0.09 -13.92 12.72
CA LEU A 55 -0.64 -13.58 11.41
C LEU A 55 -0.40 -12.11 11.05
N MET A 56 -0.69 -11.19 11.98
CA MET A 56 -0.43 -9.76 11.80
C MET A 56 1.06 -9.50 11.52
N LEU A 57 1.96 -10.06 12.33
CA LEU A 57 3.40 -9.88 12.19
C LEU A 57 3.95 -10.49 10.89
N ARG A 58 3.43 -11.65 10.45
CA ARG A 58 3.77 -12.23 9.14
C ARG A 58 3.34 -11.32 7.99
N ASN A 59 2.17 -10.68 8.07
CA ASN A 59 1.73 -9.70 7.07
C ASN A 59 2.67 -8.49 6.99
N GLU A 60 3.08 -7.93 8.13
CA GLU A 60 4.05 -6.83 8.16
C GLU A 60 5.41 -7.24 7.59
N LEU A 61 5.89 -8.43 7.92
CA LEU A 61 7.14 -8.98 7.40
C LEU A 61 7.08 -9.23 5.89
N ILE A 62 5.96 -9.70 5.33
CA ILE A 62 5.78 -9.84 3.87
C ILE A 62 6.01 -8.48 3.19
N GLY A 63 5.37 -7.42 3.67
CA GLY A 63 5.53 -6.06 3.14
C GLY A 63 6.96 -5.54 3.29
N HIS A 64 7.55 -5.73 4.47
CA HIS A 64 8.93 -5.34 4.76
C HIS A 64 9.95 -6.05 3.86
N TYR A 65 9.86 -7.38 3.72
CA TYR A 65 10.76 -8.16 2.87
C TYR A 65 10.59 -7.84 1.39
N ARG A 66 9.37 -7.55 0.93
CA ARG A 66 9.13 -7.03 -0.42
C ARG A 66 9.89 -5.72 -0.64
N LYS A 67 9.77 -4.77 0.29
CA LYS A 67 10.42 -3.46 0.20
C LYS A 67 11.95 -3.55 0.23
N THR A 68 12.51 -4.51 0.96
CA THR A 68 13.95 -4.72 1.12
C THR A 68 14.53 -5.78 0.16
N GLY A 69 13.73 -6.31 -0.78
CA GLY A 69 14.17 -7.26 -1.80
C GLY A 69 14.51 -8.67 -1.28
N GLN A 70 14.03 -9.05 -0.10
CA GLN A 70 14.35 -10.32 0.55
C GLN A 70 13.36 -11.43 0.16
N LYS A 71 13.54 -12.01 -1.03
CA LYS A 71 12.60 -12.98 -1.63
C LYS A 71 12.34 -14.21 -0.76
N GLY A 72 13.40 -14.87 -0.25
CA GLY A 72 13.28 -16.10 0.55
C GLY A 72 12.42 -15.91 1.80
N PRO A 73 12.80 -15.01 2.72
CA PRO A 73 12.03 -14.70 3.92
C PRO A 73 10.60 -14.20 3.63
N ALA A 74 10.40 -13.48 2.52
CA ALA A 74 9.07 -13.03 2.11
C ALA A 74 8.15 -14.21 1.76
N MET A 75 8.67 -15.18 0.98
CA MET A 75 7.90 -16.37 0.60
C MET A 75 7.62 -17.27 1.80
N GLU A 76 8.58 -17.44 2.70
CA GLU A 76 8.38 -18.19 3.94
C GLU A 76 7.28 -17.57 4.81
N SER A 77 7.33 -16.24 5.00
CA SER A 77 6.28 -15.54 5.75
C SER A 77 4.91 -15.66 5.09
N ALA A 78 4.85 -15.67 3.75
CA ALA A 78 3.61 -15.87 2.99
C ALA A 78 3.01 -17.27 3.22
N GLU A 79 3.82 -18.34 3.17
CA GLU A 79 3.34 -19.69 3.45
C GLU A 79 2.81 -19.80 4.88
N LYS A 80 3.57 -19.28 5.85
CA LYS A 80 3.16 -19.29 7.26
C LYS A 80 1.89 -18.48 7.52
N ALA A 81 1.67 -17.39 6.78
CA ALA A 81 0.43 -16.62 6.89
C ALA A 81 -0.78 -17.43 6.38
N ILE A 82 -0.63 -18.23 5.30
CA ILE A 82 -1.68 -19.12 4.81
C ILE A 82 -1.98 -20.21 5.83
N GLU A 83 -0.95 -20.91 6.36
CA GLU A 83 -1.13 -21.91 7.41
C GLU A 83 -1.88 -21.34 8.64
N LEU A 84 -1.57 -20.11 9.03
CA LEU A 84 -2.23 -19.44 10.15
C LEU A 84 -3.69 -19.09 9.85
N LEU A 85 -4.03 -18.68 8.63
CA LEU A 85 -5.42 -18.45 8.23
C LEU A 85 -6.24 -19.74 8.32
N GLU A 86 -5.72 -20.85 7.81
CA GLU A 86 -6.35 -22.17 7.88
C GLU A 86 -6.53 -22.64 9.33
N LEU A 87 -5.48 -22.50 10.17
CA LEU A 87 -5.54 -22.87 11.58
C LEU A 87 -6.53 -22.04 12.40
N LEU A 88 -6.74 -20.78 12.01
CA LEU A 88 -7.67 -19.86 12.66
C LEU A 88 -9.10 -19.94 12.08
N GLU A 89 -9.32 -20.75 11.03
CA GLU A 89 -10.58 -20.84 10.28
C GLU A 89 -11.06 -19.45 9.80
N MET A 90 -10.13 -18.66 9.23
CA MET A 90 -10.35 -17.26 8.85
C MET A 90 -10.31 -16.99 7.35
N GLU A 91 -10.26 -18.02 6.49
CA GLU A 91 -9.96 -17.92 5.05
C GLU A 91 -10.96 -17.02 4.29
N ASP A 92 -12.18 -16.92 4.76
CA ASP A 92 -13.26 -16.15 4.13
C ASP A 92 -13.48 -14.77 4.79
N THR A 93 -12.52 -14.32 5.61
CA THR A 93 -12.61 -13.01 6.28
C THR A 93 -11.94 -11.90 5.47
N ILE A 94 -12.40 -10.64 5.66
CA ILE A 94 -11.74 -9.46 5.06
C ILE A 94 -10.24 -9.42 5.42
N SER A 95 -9.87 -9.84 6.63
CA SER A 95 -8.47 -9.96 7.06
C SER A 95 -7.69 -10.96 6.21
N ALA A 96 -8.30 -12.09 5.83
CA ALA A 96 -7.71 -13.03 4.90
C ALA A 96 -7.57 -12.43 3.50
N GLY A 97 -8.59 -11.71 3.02
CA GLY A 97 -8.50 -10.97 1.77
C GLY A 97 -7.28 -10.05 1.72
N THR A 98 -7.05 -9.28 2.80
CA THR A 98 -5.86 -8.41 2.94
C THR A 98 -4.57 -9.23 2.95
N THR A 99 -4.53 -10.36 3.64
CA THR A 99 -3.38 -11.28 3.64
C THR A 99 -3.10 -11.82 2.23
N TYR A 100 -4.13 -12.24 1.50
CA TYR A 100 -3.97 -12.70 0.12
C TYR A 100 -3.46 -11.60 -0.81
N VAL A 101 -3.92 -10.34 -0.65
CA VAL A 101 -3.38 -9.18 -1.40
C VAL A 101 -1.90 -8.98 -1.09
N ASN A 102 -1.48 -9.04 0.18
CA ASN A 102 -0.08 -8.90 0.57
C ASN A 102 0.79 -10.00 -0.05
N ILE A 103 0.33 -11.25 -0.02
CA ILE A 103 1.01 -12.39 -0.65
C ILE A 103 1.08 -12.21 -2.17
N ALA A 104 -0.03 -11.80 -2.80
CA ALA A 104 -0.07 -11.57 -4.24
C ALA A 104 0.91 -10.48 -4.69
N THR A 105 0.96 -9.35 -3.97
CA THR A 105 1.88 -8.24 -4.29
C THR A 105 3.34 -8.64 -4.13
N VAL A 106 3.69 -9.45 -3.14
CA VAL A 106 5.06 -9.95 -2.99
C VAL A 106 5.40 -10.99 -4.06
N CYS A 107 4.46 -11.85 -4.45
CA CYS A 107 4.62 -12.77 -5.57
C CYS A 107 4.86 -12.02 -6.89
N ASN A 108 4.08 -10.96 -7.16
CA ASN A 108 4.27 -10.09 -8.31
C ASN A 108 5.69 -9.46 -8.30
N ALA A 109 6.08 -8.83 -7.21
CA ALA A 109 7.39 -8.17 -7.07
C ALA A 109 8.58 -9.12 -7.34
N PHE A 110 8.41 -10.42 -7.10
CA PHE A 110 9.45 -11.43 -7.34
C PHE A 110 9.20 -12.28 -8.60
N GLY A 111 8.33 -11.82 -9.52
CA GLY A 111 8.10 -12.45 -10.82
C GLY A 111 7.32 -13.78 -10.78
N LYS A 112 6.61 -14.06 -9.67
CA LYS A 112 5.76 -15.24 -9.53
C LYS A 112 4.30 -14.90 -9.90
N TYR A 113 4.09 -14.50 -11.14
CA TYR A 113 2.83 -13.89 -11.59
C TYR A 113 1.63 -14.83 -11.50
N ASP A 114 1.78 -16.13 -11.83
CA ASP A 114 0.68 -17.09 -11.74
C ASP A 114 0.17 -17.23 -10.31
N ARG A 115 1.11 -17.34 -9.35
CA ARG A 115 0.77 -17.40 -7.92
C ARG A 115 0.19 -16.08 -7.42
N SER A 116 0.69 -14.95 -7.92
CA SER A 116 0.12 -13.63 -7.65
C SER A 116 -1.35 -13.59 -8.06
N MET A 117 -1.67 -14.01 -9.28
CA MET A 117 -3.05 -14.04 -9.77
C MET A 117 -3.94 -15.02 -9.01
N GLU A 118 -3.41 -16.16 -8.57
CA GLU A 118 -4.15 -17.08 -7.69
C GLU A 118 -4.57 -16.42 -6.38
N MET A 119 -3.62 -15.76 -5.71
CA MET A 119 -3.88 -15.08 -4.43
C MET A 119 -4.83 -13.89 -4.61
N PHE A 120 -4.67 -13.11 -5.68
CA PHE A 120 -5.62 -12.05 -6.00
C PHE A 120 -7.04 -12.55 -6.24
N ARG A 121 -7.23 -13.72 -6.90
CA ARG A 121 -8.56 -14.31 -7.07
C ARG A 121 -9.19 -14.71 -5.73
N LYS A 122 -8.39 -15.25 -4.79
CA LYS A 122 -8.86 -15.53 -3.43
C LYS A 122 -9.28 -14.24 -2.70
N ALA A 123 -8.44 -13.20 -2.75
CA ALA A 123 -8.77 -11.90 -2.17
C ALA A 123 -10.05 -11.31 -2.77
N ARG A 124 -10.18 -11.40 -4.10
CA ARG A 124 -11.34 -10.91 -4.84
C ARG A 124 -12.63 -11.60 -4.41
N ALA A 125 -12.61 -12.94 -4.31
CA ALA A 125 -13.77 -13.70 -3.87
C ALA A 125 -14.23 -13.24 -2.49
N VAL A 126 -13.31 -13.09 -1.53
CA VAL A 126 -13.62 -12.61 -0.18
C VAL A 126 -14.18 -11.18 -0.20
N TYR A 127 -13.55 -10.27 -0.94
CA TYR A 127 -13.95 -8.86 -0.94
C TYR A 127 -15.27 -8.61 -1.68
N GLU A 128 -15.54 -9.31 -2.79
CA GLU A 128 -16.77 -9.16 -3.55
C GLU A 128 -17.98 -9.82 -2.84
N GLU A 129 -17.75 -10.87 -2.02
CA GLU A 129 -18.82 -11.55 -1.27
C GLU A 129 -19.23 -10.79 0.00
N SER A 130 -18.30 -10.08 0.63
CA SER A 130 -18.56 -9.40 1.90
C SER A 130 -19.18 -8.01 1.71
N ALA A 131 -20.38 -7.82 2.22
CA ALA A 131 -21.05 -6.50 2.26
C ALA A 131 -20.33 -5.46 3.16
N TYR A 132 -19.35 -5.88 3.94
CA TYR A 132 -18.57 -5.02 4.84
C TYR A 132 -17.20 -4.64 4.27
N THR A 133 -16.90 -5.04 3.03
CA THR A 133 -15.64 -4.67 2.38
C THR A 133 -15.64 -3.18 2.07
N GLU A 134 -14.64 -2.48 2.59
CA GLU A 134 -14.43 -1.07 2.27
C GLU A 134 -14.06 -0.93 0.78
N PRO A 135 -14.69 0.00 0.03
CA PRO A 135 -14.43 0.17 -1.40
C PRO A 135 -12.94 0.37 -1.75
N GLN A 136 -12.17 1.00 -0.85
CA GLN A 136 -10.73 1.20 -1.01
C GLN A 136 -9.97 -0.12 -1.19
N LEU A 137 -10.39 -1.19 -0.49
CA LEU A 137 -9.77 -2.51 -0.60
C LEU A 137 -10.01 -3.11 -1.99
N LEU A 138 -11.21 -2.94 -2.53
CA LEU A 138 -11.53 -3.38 -3.90
C LEU A 138 -10.79 -2.59 -4.97
N GLY A 139 -10.74 -1.27 -4.85
CA GLY A 139 -10.01 -0.43 -5.79
C GLY A 139 -8.53 -0.75 -5.81
N GLY A 140 -7.89 -0.89 -4.63
CA GLY A 140 -6.50 -1.31 -4.51
C GLY A 140 -6.24 -2.71 -5.05
N LEU A 141 -7.18 -3.66 -4.82
CA LEU A 141 -7.10 -5.02 -5.37
C LEU A 141 -7.12 -5.00 -6.90
N TYR A 142 -8.09 -4.30 -7.53
CA TYR A 142 -8.20 -4.24 -8.99
C TYR A 142 -6.96 -3.60 -9.62
N ASN A 143 -6.44 -2.50 -9.05
CA ASN A 143 -5.20 -1.89 -9.53
C ASN A 143 -4.00 -2.85 -9.45
N ASN A 144 -3.85 -3.60 -8.36
CA ASN A 144 -2.75 -4.56 -8.21
C ASN A 144 -2.91 -5.80 -9.12
N MET A 145 -4.13 -6.28 -9.34
CA MET A 145 -4.42 -7.33 -10.33
C MET A 145 -4.05 -6.86 -11.74
N ALA A 146 -4.42 -5.63 -12.10
CA ALA A 146 -4.10 -5.04 -13.39
C ALA A 146 -2.59 -4.97 -13.65
N LEU A 147 -1.80 -4.54 -12.66
CA LEU A 147 -0.34 -4.56 -12.75
C LEU A 147 0.21 -5.97 -13.04
N THR A 148 -0.37 -7.00 -12.42
CA THR A 148 0.05 -8.39 -12.67
C THR A 148 -0.38 -8.87 -14.06
N CYS A 149 -1.58 -8.50 -14.53
CA CYS A 149 -2.04 -8.80 -15.90
C CYS A 149 -1.13 -8.11 -16.92
N ALA A 150 -0.76 -6.85 -16.72
CA ALA A 150 0.17 -6.14 -17.59
C ALA A 150 1.55 -6.83 -17.66
N ALA A 151 2.07 -7.28 -16.51
CA ALA A 151 3.33 -8.04 -16.45
C ALA A 151 3.26 -9.40 -17.17
N LEU A 152 2.06 -9.96 -17.34
CA LEU A 152 1.77 -11.16 -18.13
C LEU A 152 1.44 -10.86 -19.60
N ASN A 153 1.57 -9.60 -20.05
CA ASN A 153 1.16 -9.11 -21.38
C ASN A 153 -0.34 -9.28 -21.68
N ARG A 154 -1.19 -9.37 -20.64
CA ARG A 154 -2.65 -9.44 -20.72
C ARG A 154 -3.22 -8.04 -20.64
N TYR A 155 -2.89 -7.20 -21.63
CA TYR A 155 -3.11 -5.76 -21.58
C TYR A 155 -4.57 -5.35 -21.53
N GLU A 156 -5.43 -6.00 -22.33
CA GLU A 156 -6.87 -5.72 -22.34
C GLU A 156 -7.50 -5.96 -20.96
N GLU A 157 -7.19 -7.10 -20.36
CA GLU A 157 -7.68 -7.43 -19.02
C GLU A 157 -7.12 -6.46 -17.95
N ALA A 158 -5.86 -6.04 -18.10
CA ALA A 158 -5.26 -5.04 -17.22
C ALA A 158 -6.02 -3.71 -17.30
N LEU A 159 -6.30 -3.23 -18.51
CA LEU A 159 -7.04 -1.99 -18.73
C LEU A 159 -8.47 -2.05 -18.16
N GLU A 160 -9.19 -3.17 -18.36
CA GLU A 160 -10.51 -3.38 -17.74
C GLU A 160 -10.47 -3.35 -16.21
N LEU A 161 -9.45 -3.93 -15.61
CA LEU A 161 -9.27 -3.92 -14.15
C LEU A 161 -8.93 -2.51 -13.62
N TYR A 162 -8.11 -1.74 -14.34
CA TYR A 162 -7.85 -0.35 -13.98
C TYR A 162 -9.13 0.50 -14.06
N GLU A 163 -9.96 0.33 -15.10
CA GLU A 163 -11.25 1.06 -15.18
C GLU A 163 -12.16 0.73 -13.98
N LYS A 164 -12.20 -0.54 -13.54
CA LYS A 164 -12.91 -0.91 -12.31
C LYS A 164 -12.31 -0.23 -11.08
N ALA A 165 -10.98 -0.16 -10.98
CA ALA A 165 -10.32 0.53 -9.88
C ALA A 165 -10.66 2.03 -9.86
N LEU A 166 -10.61 2.70 -11.02
CA LEU A 166 -10.98 4.11 -11.15
C LEU A 166 -12.44 4.36 -10.76
N HIS A 167 -13.36 3.49 -11.22
CA HIS A 167 -14.78 3.62 -10.89
C HIS A 167 -15.02 3.51 -9.38
N VAL A 168 -14.44 2.50 -8.73
CA VAL A 168 -14.57 2.32 -7.27
C VAL A 168 -13.95 3.48 -6.51
N MET A 169 -12.77 3.94 -6.92
CA MET A 169 -12.06 5.02 -6.24
C MET A 169 -12.71 6.40 -6.44
N ALA A 170 -13.51 6.59 -7.48
CA ALA A 170 -14.29 7.81 -7.67
C ALA A 170 -15.38 8.03 -6.60
N GLU A 171 -15.86 6.94 -5.99
CA GLU A 171 -16.87 6.96 -4.92
C GLU A 171 -16.26 7.04 -3.52
N VAL A 172 -14.94 6.98 -3.41
CA VAL A 172 -14.21 6.95 -2.12
C VAL A 172 -13.78 8.37 -1.74
N PRO A 173 -14.04 8.82 -0.51
CA PRO A 173 -13.44 10.05 0.00
C PRO A 173 -11.91 9.98 -0.07
N ASP A 174 -11.27 11.04 -0.57
CA ASP A 174 -9.82 11.11 -0.82
C ASP A 174 -9.28 10.09 -1.85
N GLY A 175 -10.14 9.48 -2.67
CA GLY A 175 -9.76 8.49 -3.69
C GLY A 175 -8.97 9.06 -4.88
N GLU A 176 -8.82 10.37 -5.00
CA GLU A 176 -8.14 11.05 -6.10
C GLU A 176 -6.67 10.64 -6.24
N LEU A 177 -5.99 10.40 -5.12
CA LEU A 177 -4.58 9.99 -5.12
C LEU A 177 -4.39 8.59 -5.72
N GLU A 178 -5.27 7.66 -5.38
CA GLU A 178 -5.28 6.31 -5.97
C GLU A 178 -5.68 6.34 -7.45
N GLN A 179 -6.62 7.20 -7.83
CA GLN A 179 -6.99 7.41 -9.23
C GLN A 179 -5.79 7.93 -10.03
N ALA A 180 -5.04 8.90 -9.52
CA ALA A 180 -3.83 9.41 -10.18
C ALA A 180 -2.79 8.31 -10.42
N ILE A 181 -2.50 7.50 -9.39
CA ILE A 181 -1.60 6.33 -9.52
C ILE A 181 -2.14 5.36 -10.59
N THR A 182 -3.44 5.08 -10.57
CA THR A 182 -4.07 4.16 -11.53
C THR A 182 -3.97 4.69 -12.95
N CYS A 183 -4.21 5.98 -13.19
CA CYS A 183 -4.05 6.61 -14.51
C CYS A 183 -2.61 6.46 -15.04
N LEU A 184 -1.59 6.67 -14.19
CA LEU A 184 -0.20 6.50 -14.60
C LEU A 184 0.15 5.02 -14.87
N ASN A 185 -0.38 4.08 -14.11
CA ASN A 185 -0.24 2.65 -14.37
C ASN A 185 -0.91 2.26 -15.70
N MET A 186 -2.08 2.84 -16.01
CA MET A 186 -2.75 2.66 -17.31
C MET A 186 -1.90 3.21 -18.45
N ALA A 187 -1.32 4.41 -18.31
CA ALA A 187 -0.45 4.99 -19.31
C ALA A 187 0.73 4.07 -19.64
N ASN A 188 1.42 3.55 -18.62
CA ASN A 188 2.49 2.57 -18.78
C ASN A 188 2.02 1.28 -19.48
N THR A 189 0.79 0.84 -19.21
CA THR A 189 0.21 -0.37 -19.83
C THR A 189 -0.15 -0.11 -21.29
N VAL A 190 -0.70 1.06 -21.62
CA VAL A 190 -0.99 1.47 -23.01
C VAL A 190 0.29 1.55 -23.83
N GLU A 191 1.36 2.14 -23.26
CA GLU A 191 2.68 2.17 -23.91
C GLU A 191 3.22 0.76 -24.14
N ALA A 192 3.13 -0.12 -23.16
CA ALA A 192 3.59 -1.51 -23.31
C ALA A 192 2.82 -2.28 -24.37
N GLN A 193 1.54 -1.96 -24.58
CA GLN A 193 0.66 -2.60 -25.57
C GLN A 193 0.85 -2.05 -26.99
N LEU A 194 0.87 -0.72 -27.12
CA LEU A 194 0.77 -0.03 -28.41
C LEU A 194 2.10 0.64 -28.83
N GLY A 195 3.01 0.85 -27.89
CA GLY A 195 4.17 1.72 -28.09
C GLY A 195 3.83 3.21 -27.92
N MET A 196 4.87 4.05 -27.87
CA MET A 196 4.73 5.49 -27.65
C MET A 196 4.00 6.21 -28.77
N GLU A 197 4.25 5.84 -30.03
CA GLU A 197 3.68 6.55 -31.19
C GLU A 197 2.18 6.29 -31.32
N GLU A 198 1.77 5.02 -31.31
CA GLU A 198 0.36 4.65 -31.43
C GLU A 198 -0.46 4.95 -30.17
N GLY A 199 0.17 4.89 -29.01
CA GLY A 199 -0.43 5.14 -27.71
C GLY A 199 -0.48 6.62 -27.30
N GLU A 200 0.23 7.54 -28.01
CA GLU A 200 0.50 8.93 -27.57
C GLU A 200 -0.75 9.65 -27.06
N GLY A 201 -1.83 9.64 -27.83
CA GLY A 201 -3.06 10.36 -27.48
C GLY A 201 -3.67 9.87 -26.16
N ARG A 202 -3.75 8.55 -25.98
CA ARG A 202 -4.32 7.92 -24.78
C ARG A 202 -3.39 8.07 -23.57
N ILE A 203 -2.08 7.95 -23.79
CA ILE A 203 -1.07 8.17 -22.75
C ILE A 203 -1.18 9.60 -22.23
N ARG A 204 -1.22 10.59 -23.13
CA ARG A 204 -1.35 12.00 -22.77
C ARG A 204 -2.62 12.25 -21.94
N GLU A 205 -3.78 11.79 -22.40
CA GLU A 205 -5.05 11.93 -21.67
C GLU A 205 -4.96 11.37 -20.24
N LEU A 206 -4.34 10.22 -20.06
CA LEU A 206 -4.18 9.58 -18.74
C LEU A 206 -3.19 10.34 -17.84
N VAL A 207 -2.10 10.85 -18.41
CA VAL A 207 -1.12 11.64 -17.65
C VAL A 207 -1.67 13.00 -17.27
N ASP A 208 -2.39 13.68 -18.19
CA ASP A 208 -3.07 14.94 -17.91
C ASP A 208 -4.09 14.77 -16.79
N ARG A 209 -4.93 13.72 -16.85
CA ARG A 209 -5.88 13.40 -15.79
C ARG A 209 -5.20 13.16 -14.44
N ALA A 210 -4.08 12.45 -14.42
CA ALA A 210 -3.32 12.24 -13.19
C ALA A 210 -2.77 13.55 -12.62
N GLU A 211 -2.29 14.47 -13.49
CA GLU A 211 -1.84 15.80 -13.08
C GLU A 211 -2.99 16.62 -12.46
N GLU A 212 -4.14 16.67 -13.12
CA GLU A 212 -5.33 17.38 -12.62
C GLU A 212 -5.75 16.88 -11.23
N LEU A 213 -5.81 15.56 -11.02
CA LEU A 213 -6.16 14.95 -9.72
C LEU A 213 -5.15 15.34 -8.61
N LEU A 214 -3.86 15.31 -8.92
CA LEU A 214 -2.81 15.65 -7.97
C LEU A 214 -2.78 17.17 -7.66
N GLU A 215 -3.03 18.03 -8.63
CA GLU A 215 -3.11 19.48 -8.42
C GLU A 215 -4.36 19.85 -7.60
N ALA A 216 -5.53 19.31 -7.92
CA ALA A 216 -6.74 19.53 -7.15
C ALA A 216 -6.56 19.11 -5.68
N LYS A 217 -5.91 17.96 -5.44
CA LYS A 217 -5.61 17.49 -4.09
C LYS A 217 -4.58 18.37 -3.38
N SER A 218 -3.62 18.90 -4.12
CA SER A 218 -2.66 19.89 -3.60
C SER A 218 -3.37 21.13 -3.08
N GLU A 219 -4.26 21.71 -3.88
CA GLU A 219 -5.04 22.89 -3.49
C GLU A 219 -5.90 22.62 -2.25
N GLU A 220 -6.52 21.44 -2.18
CA GLU A 220 -7.31 21.04 -1.01
C GLU A 220 -6.47 20.94 0.25
N LEU A 221 -5.36 20.18 0.20
CA LEU A 221 -4.56 19.83 1.38
C LEU A 221 -3.63 20.96 1.81
N LEU A 222 -2.96 21.62 0.87
CA LEU A 222 -2.00 22.67 1.16
C LEU A 222 -2.68 24.01 1.33
N GLY A 223 -3.66 24.37 0.50
CA GLY A 223 -4.41 25.62 0.61
C GLY A 223 -5.15 25.75 1.95
N LYS A 224 -5.78 24.68 2.44
CA LYS A 224 -6.44 24.67 3.76
C LYS A 224 -5.47 24.76 4.95
N ASN A 225 -4.22 24.36 4.76
CA ASN A 225 -3.20 24.32 5.81
C ASN A 225 -2.09 25.36 5.59
N ASP A 226 -2.23 26.25 4.59
CA ASP A 226 -1.16 27.18 4.20
C ASP A 226 -0.78 28.12 5.34
N ALA A 227 -1.75 28.60 6.14
CA ALA A 227 -1.50 29.40 7.34
C ALA A 227 -0.74 28.60 8.42
N LEU A 228 -1.05 27.32 8.61
CA LEU A 228 -0.35 26.43 9.55
C LEU A 228 1.03 26.01 9.06
N LEU A 229 1.23 25.99 7.74
CA LEU A 229 2.50 25.62 7.11
C LEU A 229 3.43 26.86 6.91
N ALA A 230 2.86 28.07 6.88
CA ALA A 230 3.58 29.34 6.70
C ALA A 230 4.08 29.95 8.03
N ASP A 231 3.32 29.77 9.12
CA ASP A 231 3.67 30.31 10.45
C ASP A 231 4.71 29.40 11.13
N ARG A 232 5.97 29.55 10.75
CA ARG A 232 7.09 28.89 11.42
C ARG A 232 7.56 29.76 12.60
N PRO A 233 7.42 29.33 13.85
CA PRO A 233 8.41 29.69 14.87
C PRO A 233 9.73 29.01 14.48
N ASP A 234 10.80 29.75 14.41
CA ASP A 234 12.15 29.28 13.96
C ASP A 234 12.73 28.08 14.72
N ASP A 235 12.05 27.54 15.73
CA ASP A 235 12.63 26.64 16.74
C ASP A 235 11.87 25.32 16.98
N GLY A 236 11.06 24.79 16.03
CA GLY A 236 10.42 23.48 16.28
C GLY A 236 9.76 22.80 15.07
N PRO A 237 9.62 21.45 15.05
CA PRO A 237 8.96 20.77 13.97
C PRO A 237 7.48 21.15 13.90
N THR A 238 7.05 21.67 12.77
CA THR A 238 5.65 22.06 12.44
C THR A 238 4.64 20.94 12.73
N ALA A 239 5.10 19.70 12.74
CA ALA A 239 4.32 18.51 13.04
C ALA A 239 3.58 18.54 14.38
N TYR A 240 4.05 19.29 15.36
CA TYR A 240 3.40 19.38 16.69
C TYR A 240 2.05 20.10 16.64
N PHE A 241 1.83 20.98 15.67
CA PHE A 241 0.59 21.77 15.55
C PHE A 241 -0.46 21.12 14.65
N LEU A 242 -0.09 20.07 13.90
CA LEU A 242 -1.00 19.36 13.02
C LEU A 242 -1.66 18.19 13.75
N SER A 243 -2.97 18.01 13.57
CA SER A 243 -3.64 16.80 14.04
C SER A 243 -3.03 15.54 13.43
N ARG A 244 -3.17 14.39 14.11
CA ARG A 244 -2.69 13.09 13.60
C ARG A 244 -3.28 12.77 12.22
N GLU A 245 -4.55 13.11 12.03
CA GLU A 245 -5.26 12.90 10.75
C GLU A 245 -4.66 13.75 9.62
N VAL A 246 -4.47 15.05 9.85
CA VAL A 246 -3.86 15.96 8.85
C VAL A 246 -2.45 15.50 8.49
N ARG A 247 -1.65 15.12 9.49
CA ARG A 247 -0.30 14.57 9.23
C ARG A 247 -0.33 13.30 8.39
N SER A 248 -1.27 12.40 8.67
CA SER A 248 -1.42 11.17 7.89
C SER A 248 -1.78 11.45 6.43
N ARG A 249 -2.73 12.36 6.18
CA ARG A 249 -3.15 12.75 4.82
C ARG A 249 -2.03 13.46 4.05
N LEU A 250 -1.32 14.39 4.69
CA LEU A 250 -0.16 15.07 4.09
C LEU A 250 0.99 14.11 3.81
N GLY A 251 1.27 13.18 4.73
CA GLY A 251 2.29 12.15 4.55
C GLY A 251 1.97 11.20 3.40
N TYR A 252 0.70 10.81 3.28
CA TYR A 252 0.27 9.99 2.15
C TYR A 252 0.34 10.75 0.82
N TYR A 253 -0.07 12.01 0.78
CA TYR A 253 0.09 12.87 -0.39
C TYR A 253 1.57 13.02 -0.80
N ALA A 254 2.47 13.28 0.16
CA ALA A 254 3.91 13.35 -0.10
C ALA A 254 4.45 12.04 -0.71
N PHE A 255 4.05 10.89 -0.16
CA PHE A 255 4.40 9.58 -0.71
C PHE A 255 3.90 9.39 -2.15
N VAL A 256 2.67 9.80 -2.45
CA VAL A 256 2.12 9.71 -3.82
C VAL A 256 2.87 10.62 -4.78
N CYS A 257 3.20 11.86 -4.37
CA CYS A 257 4.03 12.77 -5.15
C CYS A 257 5.40 12.16 -5.49
N GLU A 258 6.11 11.59 -4.48
CA GLU A 258 7.40 10.90 -4.69
C GLU A 258 7.26 9.74 -5.69
N LYS A 259 6.18 8.99 -5.58
CA LYS A 259 5.93 7.81 -6.43
C LYS A 259 5.59 8.19 -7.87
N CYS A 260 4.83 9.26 -8.09
CA CYS A 260 4.34 9.66 -9.40
C CYS A 260 5.36 10.47 -10.21
N ALA A 261 6.19 11.29 -9.56
CA ALA A 261 7.13 12.19 -10.22
C ALA A 261 8.03 11.52 -11.30
N PRO A 262 8.59 10.31 -11.10
CA PRO A 262 9.39 9.66 -12.14
C PRO A 262 8.60 9.35 -13.40
N THR A 263 7.32 8.95 -13.29
CA THR A 263 6.47 8.65 -14.45
C THR A 263 6.10 9.91 -15.23
N PHE A 264 5.82 11.02 -14.55
CA PHE A 264 5.63 12.32 -15.20
C PHE A 264 6.89 12.75 -15.96
N SER A 265 8.06 12.64 -15.35
CA SER A 265 9.33 12.93 -16.01
C SER A 265 9.56 12.04 -17.23
N TYR A 266 9.24 10.74 -17.14
CA TYR A 266 9.37 9.79 -18.25
C TYR A 266 8.51 10.19 -19.46
N TYR A 267 7.30 10.65 -19.26
CA TYR A 267 6.41 11.12 -20.33
C TYR A 267 6.63 12.57 -20.75
N GLY A 268 7.69 13.23 -20.27
CA GLY A 268 8.06 14.60 -20.69
C GLY A 268 7.37 15.72 -19.90
N TYR A 269 6.63 15.42 -18.84
CA TYR A 269 6.00 16.39 -17.95
C TYR A 269 6.97 16.89 -16.88
N PHE A 270 8.10 17.45 -17.28
CA PHE A 270 9.19 17.80 -16.38
C PHE A 270 8.83 18.79 -15.29
N LEU A 271 8.01 19.82 -15.62
CA LEU A 271 7.56 20.82 -14.63
C LEU A 271 6.62 20.20 -13.58
N ALA A 272 5.72 19.30 -13.99
CA ALA A 272 4.88 18.56 -13.06
C ALA A 272 5.71 17.65 -12.15
N ALA A 273 6.65 16.91 -12.72
CA ALA A 273 7.57 16.05 -11.97
C ALA A 273 8.39 16.83 -10.93
N GLU A 274 8.92 18.02 -11.28
CA GLU A 274 9.65 18.90 -10.37
C GLU A 274 8.74 19.39 -9.23
N ARG A 275 7.55 19.90 -9.56
CA ARG A 275 6.57 20.33 -8.52
C ARG A 275 6.21 19.21 -7.55
N LEU A 276 5.97 17.98 -8.05
CA LEU A 276 5.64 16.85 -7.19
C LEU A 276 6.80 16.47 -6.28
N LYS A 277 8.03 16.48 -6.80
CA LYS A 277 9.24 16.23 -6.02
C LYS A 277 9.42 17.28 -4.92
N ASP A 278 9.32 18.56 -5.27
CA ASP A 278 9.45 19.66 -4.30
C ASP A 278 8.40 19.59 -3.20
N ARG A 279 7.15 19.23 -3.55
CA ARG A 279 6.07 19.01 -2.56
C ARG A 279 6.39 17.86 -1.63
N SER A 280 6.86 16.72 -2.18
CA SER A 280 7.26 15.56 -1.37
C SER A 280 8.40 15.90 -0.42
N ASP A 281 9.47 16.54 -0.91
CA ASP A 281 10.64 16.91 -0.12
C ASP A 281 10.27 17.93 0.99
N ARG A 282 9.47 18.94 0.64
CA ARG A 282 8.96 19.94 1.60
C ARG A 282 8.15 19.29 2.72
N LEU A 283 7.20 18.43 2.37
CA LEU A 283 6.35 17.75 3.37
C LEU A 283 7.13 16.77 4.22
N ALA A 284 8.05 16.00 3.63
CA ALA A 284 8.92 15.10 4.38
C ALA A 284 9.82 15.81 5.40
N GLY A 285 10.22 17.07 5.12
CA GLY A 285 10.97 17.90 6.06
C GLY A 285 10.12 18.56 7.15
N MET A 286 8.79 18.54 7.03
CA MET A 286 7.83 19.16 7.96
C MET A 286 7.16 18.16 8.88
N LEU A 287 6.99 16.90 8.46
CA LEU A 287 6.25 15.83 9.16
C LEU A 287 7.16 14.92 9.95
#